data_0ef8a6f82f94ae614e111f69aca39ecc
#
_entry.id   0ef8a6f82f94ae614e111f69aca39ecc
#
_cell.length_a   1.000
_cell.length_b   1.000
_cell.length_c   1.000
_cell.angle_alpha   90.00
_cell.angle_beta   90.00
_cell.angle_gamma   90.00
#
_symmetry.space_group_name_H-M   'P 1'
#
loop_
_entity.id
_entity.type
_entity.pdbx_description
1 polymer ?
#
loop_
_entity_poly.entity_id
_entity_poly.type
_entity_poly.pdbx_seq_one_letter_code
_entity_poly.pdbx_strand_id
1 'polypeptide(L)'
;PSFSPDGSQIVFTSDRSGSARLYTMRADGSGQRPISRGGGIYTAPAWSPRGDLIAFTKQSGGRFSTGVMRTDGSGERILSSSYFEEGPSWAPNGRYIMFARQAPGGDTRLWTVDLSGRVVSQAGYPGRGSDPAWSPLLDEQPARLAATGPDACPA
;
A
#
# COMPACT_ATOMS: atom_id res chain seq x y z
N PRO A 1 -9.60 3.49 0.71
CA PRO A 1 -9.81 2.72 1.93
C PRO A 1 -9.23 1.31 1.80
N SER A 2 -8.91 0.69 2.94
CA SER A 2 -8.43 -0.69 3.00
C SER A 2 -9.00 -1.38 4.24
N PHE A 3 -9.44 -2.62 4.10
CA PHE A 3 -9.89 -3.44 5.21
C PHE A 3 -8.72 -4.05 5.99
N SER A 4 -8.91 -4.25 7.29
CA SER A 4 -8.06 -5.13 8.07
C SER A 4 -8.20 -6.59 7.56
N PRO A 5 -7.18 -7.46 7.73
CA PRO A 5 -7.22 -8.83 7.21
C PRO A 5 -8.41 -9.67 7.74
N ASP A 6 -8.87 -9.38 8.96
CA ASP A 6 -10.03 -10.02 9.58
C ASP A 6 -11.37 -9.38 9.18
N GLY A 7 -11.34 -8.31 8.36
CA GLY A 7 -12.53 -7.59 7.90
C GLY A 7 -13.24 -6.74 8.96
N SER A 8 -12.72 -6.64 10.17
CA SER A 8 -13.40 -5.95 11.29
C SER A 8 -13.23 -4.43 11.28
N GLN A 9 -12.19 -3.93 10.63
CA GLN A 9 -11.86 -2.51 10.59
C GLN A 9 -11.55 -2.04 9.17
N ILE A 10 -11.68 -0.73 8.96
CA ILE A 10 -11.34 -0.03 7.72
C ILE A 10 -10.40 1.11 8.06
N VAL A 11 -9.31 1.25 7.31
CA VAL A 11 -8.49 2.46 7.27
C VAL A 11 -8.85 3.27 6.03
N PHE A 12 -8.96 4.58 6.17
CA PHE A 12 -9.36 5.47 5.09
C PHE A 12 -8.75 6.87 5.24
N THR A 13 -8.73 7.61 4.15
CA THR A 13 -8.33 9.03 4.12
C THR A 13 -9.55 9.92 4.28
N SER A 14 -9.42 10.97 5.09
CA SER A 14 -10.43 12.03 5.22
C SER A 14 -9.77 13.36 5.48
N ASP A 15 -10.33 14.41 4.89
CA ASP A 15 -9.91 15.81 5.05
C ASP A 15 -10.76 16.59 6.06
N ARG A 16 -11.66 15.90 6.79
CA ARG A 16 -12.62 16.50 7.76
C ARG A 16 -11.96 17.37 8.84
N SER A 17 -10.66 17.20 9.07
CA SER A 17 -9.87 18.00 10.02
C SER A 17 -9.09 19.15 9.36
N GLY A 18 -9.40 19.51 8.10
CA GLY A 18 -8.77 20.59 7.35
C GLY A 18 -7.62 20.16 6.44
N SER A 19 -7.07 18.96 6.62
CA SER A 19 -6.08 18.34 5.72
C SER A 19 -6.28 16.84 5.70
N ALA A 20 -5.89 16.21 4.59
CA ALA A 20 -6.06 14.77 4.44
C ALA A 20 -5.25 13.99 5.50
N ARG A 21 -5.96 13.17 6.27
CA ARG A 21 -5.46 12.35 7.38
C ARG A 21 -5.95 10.92 7.25
N LEU A 22 -5.25 10.01 7.90
CA LEU A 22 -5.70 8.63 8.02
C LEU A 22 -6.59 8.48 9.25
N TYR A 23 -7.69 7.81 9.04
CA TYR A 23 -8.68 7.44 10.06
C TYR A 23 -8.88 5.92 10.04
N THR A 24 -9.23 5.37 11.19
CA THR A 24 -9.78 4.02 11.27
C THR A 24 -11.21 4.06 11.78
N MET A 25 -11.98 3.03 11.42
CA MET A 25 -13.33 2.78 11.92
C MET A 25 -13.59 1.29 11.95
N ARG A 26 -14.65 0.88 12.64
CA ARG A 26 -15.19 -0.49 12.50
C ARG A 26 -15.81 -0.66 11.12
N ALA A 27 -15.98 -1.90 10.68
CA ALA A 27 -16.59 -2.21 9.39
C ALA A 27 -18.04 -1.72 9.26
N ASP A 28 -18.75 -1.55 10.39
CA ASP A 28 -20.09 -0.98 10.46
C ASP A 28 -20.11 0.57 10.39
N GLY A 29 -18.95 1.22 10.26
CA GLY A 29 -18.79 2.66 10.19
C GLY A 29 -18.66 3.35 11.55
N SER A 30 -18.81 2.65 12.66
CA SER A 30 -18.69 3.21 14.00
C SER A 30 -17.23 3.38 14.46
N GLY A 31 -17.00 4.11 15.54
CA GLY A 31 -15.69 4.24 16.18
C GLY A 31 -14.65 4.95 15.31
N GLN A 32 -15.05 5.90 14.49
CA GLN A 32 -14.15 6.66 13.62
C GLN A 32 -13.17 7.49 14.45
N ARG A 33 -11.88 7.32 14.19
CA ARG A 33 -10.83 8.07 14.90
C ARG A 33 -9.63 8.34 13.97
N PRO A 34 -8.98 9.51 14.11
CA PRO A 34 -7.74 9.79 13.39
C PRO A 34 -6.58 8.95 13.97
N ILE A 35 -5.69 8.48 13.08
CA ILE A 35 -4.49 7.75 13.46
C ILE A 35 -3.20 8.46 13.03
N SER A 36 -3.18 9.21 11.93
CA SER A 36 -2.00 9.99 11.54
C SER A 36 -1.91 11.28 12.35
N ARG A 37 -0.74 11.56 12.93
CA ARG A 37 -0.53 12.70 13.85
C ARG A 37 0.53 13.68 13.37
N GLY A 38 1.37 13.29 12.42
CA GLY A 38 2.44 14.12 11.87
C GLY A 38 1.95 15.24 10.96
N GLY A 39 2.84 16.16 10.61
CA GLY A 39 2.58 17.18 9.58
C GLY A 39 2.48 16.59 8.18
N GLY A 40 1.91 17.36 7.24
CA GLY A 40 1.74 16.96 5.84
C GLY A 40 0.39 16.30 5.56
N ILE A 41 0.24 15.76 4.37
CA ILE A 41 -0.95 15.12 3.84
C ILE A 41 -0.72 13.61 3.79
N TYR A 42 -1.69 12.83 4.28
CA TYR A 42 -1.64 11.36 4.28
C TYR A 42 -2.73 10.80 3.39
N THR A 43 -2.35 9.93 2.47
CA THR A 43 -3.25 9.33 1.47
C THR A 43 -2.95 7.86 1.23
N ALA A 44 -3.77 7.20 0.42
CA ALA A 44 -3.57 5.84 -0.08
C ALA A 44 -3.21 4.82 1.02
N PRO A 45 -3.98 4.71 2.13
CA PRO A 45 -3.67 3.74 3.16
C PRO A 45 -3.92 2.31 2.67
N ALA A 46 -3.02 1.40 3.03
CA ALA A 46 -3.14 -0.02 2.78
C ALA A 46 -2.84 -0.81 4.06
N TRP A 47 -3.77 -1.64 4.49
CA TRP A 47 -3.60 -2.49 5.67
C TRP A 47 -2.67 -3.66 5.35
N SER A 48 -1.70 -3.93 6.22
CA SER A 48 -0.81 -5.10 6.09
C SER A 48 -1.61 -6.41 6.17
N PRO A 49 -1.32 -7.43 5.35
CA PRO A 49 -1.94 -8.74 5.46
C PRO A 49 -1.65 -9.43 6.81
N ARG A 50 -0.65 -8.98 7.56
CA ARG A 50 -0.36 -9.44 8.92
C ARG A 50 -1.20 -8.76 9.99
N GLY A 51 -1.94 -7.68 9.65
CA GLY A 51 -2.81 -6.95 10.56
C GLY A 51 -2.10 -5.95 11.49
N ASP A 52 -0.79 -5.85 11.46
CA ASP A 52 0.05 -5.12 12.42
C ASP A 52 0.39 -3.69 12.00
N LEU A 53 0.42 -3.42 10.69
CA LEU A 53 0.85 -2.13 10.13
C LEU A 53 -0.13 -1.60 9.09
N ILE A 54 -0.05 -0.29 8.87
CA ILE A 54 -0.71 0.42 7.78
C ILE A 54 0.39 1.10 6.95
N ALA A 55 0.45 0.80 5.66
CA ALA A 55 1.26 1.55 4.71
C ALA A 55 0.48 2.77 4.23
N PHE A 56 1.19 3.83 3.86
CA PHE A 56 0.58 5.07 3.39
C PHE A 56 1.51 5.85 2.48
N THR A 57 0.94 6.76 1.71
CA THR A 57 1.67 7.85 1.05
C THR A 57 1.58 9.11 1.91
N LYS A 58 2.70 9.79 2.12
CA LYS A 58 2.78 11.07 2.82
C LYS A 58 3.37 12.14 1.91
N GLN A 59 2.70 13.27 1.79
CA GLN A 59 3.23 14.44 1.12
C GLN A 59 3.59 15.52 2.14
N SER A 60 4.83 15.95 2.13
CA SER A 60 5.34 17.00 3.02
C SER A 60 6.56 17.68 2.40
N GLY A 61 6.63 19.01 2.49
CA GLY A 61 7.77 19.78 1.98
C GLY A 61 8.06 19.58 0.49
N GLY A 62 7.03 19.36 -0.33
CA GLY A 62 7.20 19.13 -1.79
C GLY A 62 7.71 17.73 -2.15
N ARG A 63 7.78 16.81 -1.19
CA ARG A 63 8.19 15.41 -1.41
C ARG A 63 7.05 14.46 -1.09
N PHE A 64 7.04 13.35 -1.83
CA PHE A 64 6.20 12.21 -1.56
C PHE A 64 7.02 11.10 -0.89
N SER A 65 6.41 10.40 0.01
CA SER A 65 7.07 9.35 0.79
C SER A 65 6.14 8.16 0.98
N THR A 66 6.70 6.97 0.87
CA THR A 66 6.05 5.72 1.27
C THR A 66 6.47 5.41 2.69
N GLY A 67 5.51 5.26 3.59
CA GLY A 67 5.76 4.99 5.00
C GLY A 67 4.85 3.93 5.57
N VAL A 68 5.13 3.55 6.81
CA VAL A 68 4.31 2.63 7.62
C VAL A 68 4.11 3.18 9.02
N MET A 69 3.01 2.82 9.64
CA MET A 69 2.72 3.06 11.06
C MET A 69 1.98 1.87 11.66
N ARG A 70 1.95 1.76 12.98
CA ARG A 70 1.06 0.80 13.65
C ARG A 70 -0.40 1.19 13.46
N THR A 71 -1.30 0.26 13.69
CA THR A 71 -2.75 0.45 13.48
C THR A 71 -3.38 1.49 14.41
N ASP A 72 -2.71 1.85 15.51
CA ASP A 72 -3.06 2.95 16.39
C ASP A 72 -2.44 4.31 16.00
N GLY A 73 -1.65 4.33 14.92
CA GLY A 73 -0.94 5.50 14.41
C GLY A 73 0.43 5.76 15.04
N SER A 74 0.86 4.94 15.99
CA SER A 74 2.19 5.05 16.60
C SER A 74 3.27 4.46 15.70
N GLY A 75 4.54 4.80 15.99
CA GLY A 75 5.68 4.21 15.30
C GLY A 75 5.75 4.54 13.82
N GLU A 76 5.30 5.73 13.40
CA GLU A 76 5.43 6.17 12.01
C GLU A 76 6.89 6.12 11.57
N ARG A 77 7.14 5.50 10.42
CA ARG A 77 8.45 5.43 9.78
C ARG A 77 8.30 5.67 8.28
N ILE A 78 9.17 6.50 7.73
CA ILE A 78 9.31 6.67 6.30
C ILE A 78 10.30 5.61 5.79
N LEU A 79 9.90 4.84 4.81
CA LEU A 79 10.71 3.78 4.19
C LEU A 79 11.38 4.26 2.91
N SER A 80 10.71 5.16 2.18
CA SER A 80 11.17 5.69 0.90
C SER A 80 10.66 7.11 0.73
N SER A 81 11.39 7.93 -0.02
CA SER A 81 10.99 9.31 -0.32
C SER A 81 11.58 9.77 -1.65
N SER A 82 10.75 10.40 -2.49
CA SER A 82 11.18 10.96 -3.77
C SER A 82 10.35 12.19 -4.15
N TYR A 83 10.54 12.69 -5.39
CA TYR A 83 9.71 13.75 -5.93
C TYR A 83 8.26 13.33 -6.11
N PHE A 84 8.02 12.07 -6.47
CA PHE A 84 6.68 11.49 -6.60
C PHE A 84 6.71 10.01 -6.25
N GLU A 85 5.92 9.62 -5.25
CA GLU A 85 5.63 8.23 -4.87
C GLU A 85 4.18 8.13 -4.44
N GLU A 86 3.49 7.05 -4.84
CA GLU A 86 2.11 6.81 -4.39
C GLU A 86 1.69 5.34 -4.53
N GLY A 87 0.53 5.04 -3.93
CA GLY A 87 -0.16 3.78 -4.13
C GLY A 87 0.54 2.58 -3.52
N PRO A 88 0.89 2.58 -2.21
CA PRO A 88 1.54 1.43 -1.60
C PRO A 88 0.63 0.19 -1.63
N SER A 89 1.19 -0.95 -2.00
CA SER A 89 0.56 -2.26 -2.00
C SER A 89 1.44 -3.27 -1.30
N TRP A 90 0.86 -4.05 -0.38
CA TRP A 90 1.59 -5.04 0.40
C TRP A 90 1.81 -6.33 -0.36
N ALA A 91 3.03 -6.87 -0.28
CA ALA A 91 3.27 -8.26 -0.62
C ALA A 91 2.49 -9.18 0.34
N PRO A 92 1.97 -10.33 -0.11
CA PRO A 92 1.17 -11.23 0.72
C PRO A 92 1.86 -11.69 2.01
N ASN A 93 3.18 -11.78 2.01
CA ASN A 93 3.98 -12.12 3.19
C ASN A 93 4.13 -10.96 4.20
N GLY A 94 3.66 -9.74 3.87
CA GLY A 94 3.75 -8.56 4.72
C GLY A 94 5.17 -8.03 4.97
N ARG A 95 6.14 -8.39 4.13
CA ARG A 95 7.56 -7.97 4.29
C ARG A 95 8.00 -6.89 3.33
N TYR A 96 7.31 -6.74 2.21
CA TYR A 96 7.62 -5.78 1.16
C TYR A 96 6.41 -4.96 0.80
N ILE A 97 6.68 -3.74 0.38
CA ILE A 97 5.68 -2.81 -0.16
C ILE A 97 6.12 -2.44 -1.58
N MET A 98 5.20 -2.55 -2.53
CA MET A 98 5.37 -2.03 -3.88
C MET A 98 4.62 -0.71 -4.00
N PHE A 99 5.18 0.23 -4.72
CA PHE A 99 4.60 1.55 -4.94
C PHE A 99 5.03 2.10 -6.30
N ALA A 100 4.29 3.08 -6.80
CA ALA A 100 4.65 3.80 -8.00
C ALA A 100 5.61 4.95 -7.65
N ARG A 101 6.69 5.10 -8.41
CA ARG A 101 7.65 6.20 -8.30
C ARG A 101 7.98 6.74 -9.67
N GLN A 102 8.08 8.06 -9.78
CA GLN A 102 8.57 8.71 -10.98
C GLN A 102 10.09 8.51 -11.11
N ALA A 103 10.51 7.93 -12.22
CA ALA A 103 11.92 7.75 -12.58
C ALA A 103 12.52 9.04 -13.14
N PRO A 104 13.85 9.19 -13.17
CA PRO A 104 14.50 10.19 -13.98
C PRO A 104 14.02 10.11 -15.44
N GLY A 105 13.54 11.23 -16.00
CA GLY A 105 12.91 11.24 -17.33
C GLY A 105 11.38 11.30 -17.32
N GLY A 106 10.76 11.24 -16.12
CA GLY A 106 9.32 11.51 -15.93
C GLY A 106 8.42 10.28 -16.02
N ASP A 107 8.93 9.11 -16.36
CA ASP A 107 8.15 7.88 -16.41
C ASP A 107 7.87 7.34 -15.01
N THR A 108 6.64 6.93 -14.76
CA THR A 108 6.28 6.22 -13.52
C THR A 108 6.63 4.74 -13.64
N ARG A 109 7.33 4.22 -12.65
CA ARG A 109 7.78 2.83 -12.54
C ARG A 109 7.37 2.24 -11.21
N LEU A 110 7.30 0.92 -11.15
CA LEU A 110 7.03 0.20 -9.91
C LEU A 110 8.34 -0.06 -9.15
N TRP A 111 8.29 0.21 -7.86
CA TRP A 111 9.41 0.03 -6.93
C TRP A 111 8.98 -0.78 -5.73
N THR A 112 9.92 -1.49 -5.14
CA THR A 112 9.70 -2.25 -3.91
C THR A 112 10.63 -1.75 -2.81
N VAL A 113 10.14 -1.76 -1.60
CA VAL A 113 10.91 -1.47 -0.39
C VAL A 113 10.60 -2.50 0.69
N ASP A 114 11.61 -2.91 1.44
CA ASP A 114 11.42 -3.71 2.63
C ASP A 114 11.05 -2.86 3.86
N LEU A 115 10.65 -3.50 4.95
CA LEU A 115 10.26 -2.80 6.18
C LEU A 115 11.42 -2.12 6.90
N SER A 116 12.68 -2.38 6.52
CA SER A 116 13.83 -1.64 7.05
C SER A 116 14.05 -0.31 6.35
N GLY A 117 13.48 -0.12 5.15
CA GLY A 117 13.72 1.03 4.28
C GLY A 117 15.11 1.04 3.64
N ARG A 118 15.90 -0.01 3.81
CA ARG A 118 17.28 -0.07 3.30
C ARG A 118 17.37 -0.61 1.89
N VAL A 119 16.45 -1.48 1.52
CA VAL A 119 16.40 -2.08 0.19
C VAL A 119 15.26 -1.43 -0.59
N VAL A 120 15.61 -0.59 -1.55
CA VAL A 120 14.67 0.01 -2.49
C VAL A 120 15.10 -0.38 -3.88
N SER A 121 14.29 -1.15 -4.59
CA SER A 121 14.61 -1.64 -5.92
C SER A 121 13.47 -1.44 -6.90
N GLN A 122 13.81 -1.14 -8.16
CA GLN A 122 12.82 -1.11 -9.22
C GLN A 122 12.36 -2.54 -9.54
N ALA A 123 11.05 -2.74 -9.66
CA ALA A 123 10.50 -4.00 -10.15
C ALA A 123 10.94 -4.24 -11.60
N GLY A 124 11.28 -5.48 -11.93
CA GLY A 124 11.84 -5.86 -13.23
C GLY A 124 10.89 -5.76 -14.42
N TYR A 125 9.93 -4.86 -14.40
CA TYR A 125 8.99 -4.61 -15.49
C TYR A 125 9.47 -3.43 -16.35
N PRO A 126 9.63 -3.58 -17.68
CA PRO A 126 10.25 -2.58 -18.53
C PRO A 126 9.33 -1.40 -18.90
N GLY A 127 8.02 -1.50 -18.65
CA GLY A 127 7.02 -0.49 -19.00
C GLY A 127 6.77 0.56 -17.92
N ARG A 128 5.87 1.50 -18.23
CA ARG A 128 5.26 2.38 -17.22
C ARG A 128 4.33 1.55 -16.34
N GLY A 129 4.21 1.88 -15.07
CA GLY A 129 3.31 1.19 -14.15
C GLY A 129 2.89 2.08 -13.00
N SER A 130 1.61 1.97 -12.62
CA SER A 130 1.00 2.56 -11.44
C SER A 130 0.08 1.53 -10.79
N ASP A 131 -0.48 1.85 -9.63
CA ASP A 131 -1.48 1.06 -8.92
C ASP A 131 -1.11 -0.42 -8.78
N PRO A 132 0.04 -0.73 -8.18
CA PRO A 132 0.51 -2.10 -8.07
C PRO A 132 -0.45 -2.95 -7.23
N ALA A 133 -0.62 -4.20 -7.63
CA ALA A 133 -1.30 -5.22 -6.86
C ALA A 133 -0.46 -6.49 -6.83
N TRP A 134 -0.51 -7.21 -5.72
CA TRP A 134 0.15 -8.50 -5.56
C TRP A 134 -0.85 -9.63 -5.77
N SER A 135 -0.41 -10.71 -6.40
CA SER A 135 -1.14 -11.97 -6.42
C SER A 135 -1.00 -12.68 -5.07
N PRO A 136 -1.95 -13.55 -4.70
CA PRO A 136 -1.78 -14.47 -3.60
C PRO A 136 -0.50 -15.32 -3.75
N LEU A 137 0.00 -15.87 -2.66
CA LEU A 137 1.10 -16.85 -2.70
C LEU A 137 0.67 -18.04 -3.56
N LEU A 138 1.60 -18.60 -4.32
CA LEU A 138 1.32 -19.73 -5.24
C LEU A 138 0.74 -20.94 -4.51
N ASP A 139 1.16 -21.18 -3.26
CA ASP A 139 0.69 -22.28 -2.42
C ASP A 139 -0.79 -22.15 -2.00
N GLU A 140 -1.35 -20.95 -2.13
CA GLU A 140 -2.76 -20.67 -1.85
C GLU A 140 -3.64 -20.71 -3.10
N GLN A 141 -3.06 -20.89 -4.28
CA GLN A 141 -3.83 -21.05 -5.51
C GLN A 141 -4.50 -22.41 -5.51
N PRO A 142 -5.85 -22.49 -5.56
CA PRO A 142 -6.53 -23.77 -5.66
C PRO A 142 -6.06 -24.47 -6.95
N ALA A 143 -5.76 -25.76 -6.84
CA ALA A 143 -5.26 -26.64 -7.90
C ALA A 143 -6.10 -26.68 -9.21
N ARG A 144 -7.17 -25.92 -9.29
CA ARG A 144 -8.08 -25.83 -10.44
C ARG A 144 -7.50 -25.08 -11.66
N LEU A 145 -6.45 -24.28 -11.49
CA LEU A 145 -5.83 -23.59 -12.63
C LEU A 145 -4.85 -24.48 -13.40
N ALA A 146 -4.44 -25.61 -12.83
CA ALA A 146 -3.55 -26.56 -13.51
C ALA A 146 -4.27 -27.53 -14.48
N ALA A 147 -5.59 -27.50 -14.52
CA ALA A 147 -6.40 -28.42 -15.33
C ALA A 147 -7.02 -27.82 -16.60
N THR A 148 -6.78 -26.56 -16.89
CA THR A 148 -7.16 -25.97 -18.18
C THR A 148 -5.96 -26.01 -19.12
N GLY A 149 -5.87 -27.12 -19.86
CA GLY A 149 -4.99 -27.20 -21.02
C GLY A 149 -5.40 -26.13 -22.07
N PRO A 150 -4.56 -25.86 -23.08
CA PRO A 150 -4.72 -24.78 -24.05
C PRO A 150 -5.98 -24.85 -24.94
N ASP A 151 -6.86 -25.83 -24.72
CA ASP A 151 -8.01 -26.10 -25.59
C ASP A 151 -9.39 -25.71 -25.02
N ALA A 152 -9.46 -24.91 -23.95
CA ALA A 152 -10.71 -24.50 -23.35
C ALA A 152 -11.03 -23.00 -23.58
N CYS A 153 -10.97 -22.54 -24.83
CA CYS A 153 -11.72 -21.37 -25.27
C CYS A 153 -12.98 -21.87 -25.99
N PRO A 154 -14.18 -21.72 -25.41
CA PRO A 154 -15.41 -21.95 -26.22
C PRO A 154 -15.56 -20.83 -27.23
N ALA A 155 -15.95 -21.23 -28.44
CA ALA A 155 -16.31 -20.36 -29.56
C ALA A 155 -17.47 -19.43 -29.22
#